data_71689c06e2356e94298e19e3418e432e
#
_entry.id   71689c06e2356e94298e19e3418e432e
#
_cell.length_a   1.000
_cell.length_b   1.000
_cell.length_c   1.000
_cell.angle_alpha   90.00
_cell.angle_beta   90.00
_cell.angle_gamma   90.00
#
_symmetry.space_group_name_H-M   'P 1'
#
loop_
_entity.id
_entity.type
_entity.pdbx_description
1 polymer ?
#
loop_
_entity_poly.entity_id
_entity_poly.type
_entity_poly.pdbx_seq_one_letter_code
_entity_poly.pdbx_strand_id
1 'polypeptide(L)'
;MLTSGMLVSQMGVSAAHSGYACYMLIASLNAAWLCLALLCALAIDLWWGEPPAPLHPVVWMGRALGACGARLAPARATGRDLWSFWLAALIWCALAAIVLFLAAALQWLAWAYLPAWGVALVLGLLLKPLLAWRMLRDEVLAVESALGQSLAAGRARLAWLVSRDVQQLDEAAVRESAIETLAENLCDSVVAPLFWFVLLGLPGAALYRFANTADAMWGYPGMRGGRYWQWAGKWAARADDVLSWLPARLTALLLWAAALGAVR
;
A
#
# COMPACT_ATOMS: atom_id res chain seq x y z
N MET A 1 12.15 63.81 0.88
CA MET A 1 12.76 62.59 0.32
C MET A 1 12.42 61.31 1.11
N LEU A 2 11.38 61.27 1.95
CA LEU A 2 11.03 60.14 2.82
C LEU A 2 9.75 59.36 2.42
N THR A 3 9.07 59.79 1.34
CA THR A 3 7.79 59.15 0.91
C THR A 3 7.94 58.02 -0.13
N SER A 4 9.04 58.00 -0.85
CA SER A 4 9.26 56.99 -1.94
C SER A 4 9.62 55.60 -1.39
N GLY A 5 10.36 55.51 -0.30
CA GLY A 5 10.77 54.23 0.30
C GLY A 5 9.64 53.45 0.96
N MET A 6 8.64 54.16 1.52
CA MET A 6 7.48 53.54 2.19
C MET A 6 6.51 52.91 1.17
N LEU A 7 6.31 53.53 0.02
CA LEU A 7 5.45 53.00 -1.05
C LEU A 7 6.02 51.73 -1.69
N VAL A 8 7.33 51.66 -1.90
CA VAL A 8 8.00 50.48 -2.47
C VAL A 8 7.95 49.29 -1.50
N SER A 9 8.09 49.57 -0.17
CA SER A 9 7.96 48.57 0.86
C SER A 9 6.52 48.00 0.95
N GLN A 10 5.50 48.82 0.86
CA GLN A 10 4.11 48.40 0.87
C GLN A 10 3.71 47.60 -0.37
N MET A 11 4.21 47.97 -1.56
CA MET A 11 3.96 47.21 -2.79
C MET A 11 4.64 45.84 -2.78
N GLY A 12 5.83 45.71 -2.21
CA GLY A 12 6.53 44.42 -2.06
C GLY A 12 5.81 43.46 -1.09
N VAL A 13 5.32 43.99 0.03
CA VAL A 13 4.55 43.22 1.01
C VAL A 13 3.20 42.78 0.44
N SER A 14 2.50 43.63 -0.30
CA SER A 14 1.21 43.29 -0.92
C SER A 14 1.36 42.23 -2.01
N ALA A 15 2.41 42.30 -2.84
CA ALA A 15 2.70 41.32 -3.89
C ALA A 15 3.07 39.94 -3.29
N ALA A 16 3.84 39.94 -2.20
CA ALA A 16 4.16 38.71 -1.47
C ALA A 16 2.91 38.05 -0.88
N HIS A 17 2.04 38.83 -0.21
CA HIS A 17 0.76 38.32 0.33
C HIS A 17 -0.16 37.79 -0.77
N SER A 18 -0.25 38.44 -1.91
CA SER A 18 -1.01 37.95 -3.07
C SER A 18 -0.47 36.64 -3.62
N GLY A 19 0.88 36.52 -3.71
CA GLY A 19 1.53 35.27 -4.12
C GLY A 19 1.28 34.11 -3.16
N TYR A 20 1.38 34.35 -1.85
CA TYR A 20 1.07 33.33 -0.83
C TYR A 20 -0.40 32.93 -0.85
N ALA A 21 -1.33 33.88 -0.98
CA ALA A 21 -2.76 33.57 -1.06
C ALA A 21 -3.09 32.73 -2.30
N CYS A 22 -2.51 33.06 -3.46
CA CYS A 22 -2.68 32.29 -4.69
C CYS A 22 -2.09 30.88 -4.56
N TYR A 23 -0.89 30.72 -3.97
CA TYR A 23 -0.26 29.44 -3.71
C TYR A 23 -1.11 28.58 -2.76
N MET A 24 -1.59 29.15 -1.67
CA MET A 24 -2.45 28.45 -0.71
C MET A 24 -3.79 28.03 -1.33
N LEU A 25 -4.37 28.84 -2.20
CA LEU A 25 -5.58 28.50 -2.93
C LEU A 25 -5.34 27.32 -3.90
N ILE A 26 -4.26 27.37 -4.68
CA ILE A 26 -3.88 26.28 -5.60
C ILE A 26 -3.58 25.00 -4.82
N ALA A 27 -2.88 25.08 -3.69
CA ALA A 27 -2.57 23.93 -2.84
C ALA A 27 -3.87 23.32 -2.23
N SER A 28 -4.80 24.14 -1.80
CA SER A 28 -6.09 23.66 -1.27
C SER A 28 -6.98 23.02 -2.35
N LEU A 29 -6.99 23.56 -3.55
CA LEU A 29 -7.69 22.95 -4.69
C LEU A 29 -7.08 21.60 -5.06
N ASN A 30 -5.75 21.50 -5.10
CA ASN A 30 -5.09 20.23 -5.35
C ASN A 30 -5.39 19.18 -4.26
N ALA A 31 -5.42 19.59 -2.99
CA ALA A 31 -5.80 18.70 -1.89
C ALA A 31 -7.25 18.20 -2.02
N ALA A 32 -8.19 19.06 -2.42
CA ALA A 32 -9.58 18.66 -2.63
C ALA A 32 -9.72 17.59 -3.74
N TRP A 33 -8.97 17.73 -4.84
CA TRP A 33 -8.99 16.73 -5.93
C TRP A 33 -8.29 15.42 -5.54
N LEU A 34 -7.26 15.47 -4.71
CA LEU A 34 -6.67 14.26 -4.14
C LEU A 34 -7.64 13.55 -3.19
N CYS A 35 -8.35 14.28 -2.33
CA CYS A 35 -9.42 13.70 -1.50
C CYS A 35 -10.52 13.05 -2.37
N LEU A 36 -10.92 13.69 -3.46
CA LEU A 36 -11.89 13.11 -4.38
C LEU A 36 -11.36 11.84 -5.04
N ALA A 37 -10.08 11.79 -5.42
CA ALA A 37 -9.45 10.59 -5.96
C ALA A 37 -9.46 9.42 -4.96
N LEU A 38 -9.19 9.70 -3.67
CA LEU A 38 -9.29 8.71 -2.57
C LEU A 38 -10.71 8.18 -2.45
N LEU A 39 -11.71 9.05 -2.41
CA LEU A 39 -13.11 8.66 -2.30
C LEU A 39 -13.55 7.84 -3.53
N CYS A 40 -13.15 8.24 -4.73
CA CYS A 40 -13.39 7.48 -5.95
C CYS A 40 -12.76 6.08 -5.88
N ALA A 41 -11.49 5.96 -5.46
CA ALA A 41 -10.81 4.68 -5.34
C ALA A 41 -11.54 3.74 -4.36
N LEU A 42 -11.91 4.24 -3.18
CA LEU A 42 -12.66 3.48 -2.18
C LEU A 42 -14.06 3.10 -2.66
N ALA A 43 -14.78 4.01 -3.34
CA ALA A 43 -16.09 3.71 -3.90
C ALA A 43 -16.00 2.62 -4.97
N ILE A 44 -15.01 2.69 -5.87
CA ILE A 44 -14.78 1.68 -6.90
C ILE A 44 -14.42 0.33 -6.26
N ASP A 45 -13.57 0.33 -5.21
CA ASP A 45 -13.23 -0.89 -4.48
C ASP A 45 -14.46 -1.55 -3.85
N LEU A 46 -15.33 -0.78 -3.21
CA LEU A 46 -16.55 -1.27 -2.57
C LEU A 46 -17.55 -1.85 -3.59
N TRP A 47 -17.71 -1.23 -4.76
CA TRP A 47 -18.74 -1.62 -5.72
C TRP A 47 -18.28 -2.66 -6.73
N TRP A 48 -17.08 -2.53 -7.28
CA TRP A 48 -16.57 -3.43 -8.33
C TRP A 48 -15.59 -4.50 -7.85
N GLY A 49 -14.96 -4.29 -6.67
CA GLY A 49 -13.97 -5.25 -6.16
C GLY A 49 -12.69 -5.29 -7.01
N GLU A 50 -12.02 -6.44 -7.08
CA GLU A 50 -10.72 -6.57 -7.73
C GLU A 50 -10.82 -6.61 -9.26
N PRO A 51 -9.90 -5.93 -9.98
CA PRO A 51 -9.81 -6.08 -11.42
C PRO A 51 -9.35 -7.48 -11.80
N PRO A 52 -9.67 -7.96 -13.02
CA PRO A 52 -9.19 -9.27 -13.48
C PRO A 52 -7.65 -9.30 -13.51
N ALA A 53 -7.07 -10.46 -13.18
CA ALA A 53 -5.63 -10.66 -13.03
C ALA A 53 -4.75 -10.13 -14.19
N PRO A 54 -5.15 -10.22 -15.47
CA PRO A 54 -4.38 -9.64 -16.58
C PRO A 54 -4.24 -8.11 -16.53
N LEU A 55 -5.18 -7.41 -15.88
CA LEU A 55 -5.19 -5.94 -15.77
C LEU A 55 -4.73 -5.44 -14.40
N HIS A 56 -4.35 -6.36 -13.50
CA HIS A 56 -4.02 -6.01 -12.12
C HIS A 56 -2.52 -5.68 -11.96
N PRO A 57 -2.14 -4.41 -11.63
CA PRO A 57 -0.75 -4.00 -11.55
C PRO A 57 0.04 -4.77 -10.49
N VAL A 58 -0.56 -5.15 -9.35
CA VAL A 58 0.10 -5.95 -8.32
C VAL A 58 0.44 -7.36 -8.84
N VAL A 59 -0.39 -7.93 -9.71
CA VAL A 59 -0.08 -9.20 -10.39
C VAL A 59 1.12 -9.04 -11.32
N TRP A 60 1.26 -7.92 -12.01
CA TRP A 60 2.43 -7.65 -12.85
C TRP A 60 3.69 -7.48 -12.01
N MET A 61 3.61 -6.74 -10.89
CA MET A 61 4.69 -6.62 -9.91
C MET A 61 5.11 -8.02 -9.39
N GLY A 62 4.15 -8.84 -8.99
CA GLY A 62 4.40 -10.21 -8.53
C GLY A 62 5.05 -11.11 -9.59
N ARG A 63 4.64 -11.02 -10.87
CA ARG A 63 5.27 -11.76 -11.97
C ARG A 63 6.71 -11.34 -12.19
N ALA A 64 7.00 -10.03 -12.19
CA ALA A 64 8.36 -9.50 -12.31
C ALA A 64 9.25 -9.96 -11.14
N LEU A 65 8.75 -9.85 -9.91
CA LEU A 65 9.43 -10.33 -8.70
C LEU A 65 9.67 -11.84 -8.75
N GLY A 66 8.70 -12.64 -9.18
CA GLY A 66 8.83 -14.09 -9.33
C GLY A 66 9.89 -14.48 -10.34
N ALA A 67 9.91 -13.83 -11.51
CA ALA A 67 10.91 -14.07 -12.56
C ALA A 67 12.34 -13.74 -12.11
N CYS A 68 12.52 -12.63 -11.37
CA CYS A 68 13.81 -12.25 -10.79
C CYS A 68 14.19 -13.18 -9.64
N GLY A 69 13.29 -13.42 -8.70
CA GLY A 69 13.52 -14.21 -7.49
C GLY A 69 13.97 -15.64 -7.81
N ALA A 70 13.45 -16.22 -8.89
CA ALA A 70 13.88 -17.54 -9.36
C ALA A 70 15.40 -17.65 -9.69
N ARG A 71 16.08 -16.51 -9.87
CA ARG A 71 17.52 -16.46 -10.17
C ARG A 71 18.37 -15.95 -8.99
N LEU A 72 17.75 -15.34 -8.00
CA LEU A 72 18.44 -14.66 -6.88
C LEU A 72 18.68 -15.57 -5.69
N ALA A 73 17.64 -16.29 -5.25
CA ALA A 73 17.73 -17.13 -4.08
C ALA A 73 18.36 -18.49 -4.40
N PRO A 74 19.41 -18.93 -3.68
CA PRO A 74 20.06 -20.22 -3.91
C PRO A 74 19.12 -21.39 -3.60
N ALA A 75 19.36 -22.55 -4.25
CA ALA A 75 18.57 -23.75 -4.00
C ALA A 75 18.91 -24.48 -2.68
N ARG A 76 20.01 -24.11 -2.03
CA ARG A 76 20.47 -24.71 -0.77
C ARG A 76 20.67 -23.64 0.28
N ALA A 77 20.47 -24.03 1.54
CA ALA A 77 20.80 -23.17 2.65
C ALA A 77 22.29 -22.81 2.63
N THR A 78 22.59 -21.52 2.70
CA THR A 78 23.95 -20.98 2.73
C THR A 78 24.17 -20.28 4.07
N GLY A 79 25.43 -20.14 4.48
CA GLY A 79 25.82 -19.26 5.58
C GLY A 79 25.58 -17.78 5.22
N ARG A 80 26.49 -16.89 5.65
CA ARG A 80 26.40 -15.46 5.32
C ARG A 80 26.64 -15.22 3.82
N ASP A 81 25.57 -14.92 3.07
CA ASP A 81 25.59 -14.71 1.62
C ASP A 81 25.30 -13.25 1.27
N LEU A 82 26.36 -12.43 1.36
CA LEU A 82 26.25 -10.99 1.03
C LEU A 82 26.08 -10.75 -0.47
N TRP A 83 26.51 -11.68 -1.32
CA TRP A 83 26.32 -11.55 -2.76
C TRP A 83 24.83 -11.60 -3.14
N SER A 84 24.12 -12.63 -2.68
CA SER A 84 22.68 -12.73 -2.88
C SER A 84 21.92 -11.54 -2.27
N PHE A 85 22.37 -11.04 -1.10
CA PHE A 85 21.79 -9.87 -0.47
C PHE A 85 21.90 -8.62 -1.36
N TRP A 86 23.11 -8.25 -1.80
CA TRP A 86 23.32 -7.03 -2.57
C TRP A 86 22.74 -7.11 -3.98
N LEU A 87 22.82 -8.28 -4.62
CA LEU A 87 22.21 -8.50 -5.93
C LEU A 87 20.68 -8.36 -5.86
N ALA A 88 20.06 -8.96 -4.84
CA ALA A 88 18.62 -8.83 -4.62
C ALA A 88 18.21 -7.38 -4.29
N ALA A 89 18.98 -6.67 -3.46
CA ALA A 89 18.75 -5.27 -3.17
C ALA A 89 18.84 -4.40 -4.43
N LEU A 90 19.84 -4.61 -5.28
CA LEU A 90 19.99 -3.88 -6.53
C LEU A 90 18.80 -4.10 -7.47
N ILE A 91 18.38 -5.37 -7.64
CA ILE A 91 17.25 -5.71 -8.50
C ILE A 91 15.95 -5.16 -7.92
N TRP A 92 15.76 -5.24 -6.60
CA TRP A 92 14.62 -4.62 -5.92
C TRP A 92 14.58 -3.11 -6.19
N CYS A 93 15.70 -2.39 -6.01
CA CYS A 93 15.78 -0.95 -6.28
C CYS A 93 15.51 -0.61 -7.76
N ALA A 94 16.00 -1.43 -8.70
CA ALA A 94 15.73 -1.23 -10.13
C ALA A 94 14.24 -1.40 -10.46
N LEU A 95 13.60 -2.44 -9.94
CA LEU A 95 12.15 -2.66 -10.12
C LEU A 95 11.33 -1.57 -9.44
N ALA A 96 11.70 -1.15 -8.23
CA ALA A 96 11.08 -0.04 -7.52
C ALA A 96 11.19 1.27 -8.31
N ALA A 97 12.35 1.56 -8.91
CA ALA A 97 12.55 2.73 -9.76
C ALA A 97 11.64 2.71 -11.00
N ILE A 98 11.45 1.54 -11.63
CA ILE A 98 10.52 1.37 -12.75
C ILE A 98 9.09 1.66 -12.31
N VAL A 99 8.65 1.09 -11.17
CA VAL A 99 7.30 1.32 -10.62
C VAL A 99 7.08 2.80 -10.31
N LEU A 100 8.06 3.45 -9.64
CA LEU A 100 8.03 4.88 -9.35
C LEU A 100 7.93 5.72 -10.62
N PHE A 101 8.77 5.43 -11.61
CA PHE A 101 8.78 6.17 -12.88
C PHE A 101 7.44 6.05 -13.61
N LEU A 102 6.90 4.84 -13.74
CA LEU A 102 5.62 4.61 -14.41
C LEU A 102 4.47 5.31 -13.69
N ALA A 103 4.40 5.20 -12.36
CA ALA A 103 3.38 5.88 -11.58
C ALA A 103 3.49 7.40 -11.64
N ALA A 104 4.72 7.94 -11.59
CA ALA A 104 4.97 9.36 -11.73
C ALA A 104 4.62 9.89 -13.14
N ALA A 105 4.95 9.12 -14.18
CA ALA A 105 4.59 9.47 -15.55
C ALA A 105 3.08 9.49 -15.76
N LEU A 106 2.35 8.48 -15.24
CA LEU A 106 0.89 8.44 -15.31
C LEU A 106 0.25 9.60 -14.56
N GLN A 107 0.73 9.91 -13.37
CA GLN A 107 0.25 11.06 -12.59
C GLN A 107 0.55 12.37 -13.29
N TRP A 108 1.76 12.54 -13.82
CA TRP A 108 2.15 13.74 -14.58
C TRP A 108 1.31 13.91 -15.83
N LEU A 109 1.09 12.86 -16.62
CA LEU A 109 0.22 12.87 -17.80
C LEU A 109 -1.22 13.28 -17.44
N ALA A 110 -1.76 12.75 -16.33
CA ALA A 110 -3.08 13.15 -15.88
C ALA A 110 -3.15 14.65 -15.61
N TRP A 111 -2.18 15.22 -14.86
CA TRP A 111 -2.14 16.67 -14.58
C TRP A 111 -1.86 17.52 -15.81
N ALA A 112 -1.10 17.02 -16.79
CA ALA A 112 -0.75 17.78 -17.99
C ALA A 112 -1.90 17.90 -19.00
N TYR A 113 -2.77 16.89 -19.07
CA TYR A 113 -3.75 16.79 -20.16
C TYR A 113 -5.22 16.76 -19.70
N LEU A 114 -5.49 16.61 -18.41
CA LEU A 114 -6.87 16.48 -17.91
C LEU A 114 -7.28 17.69 -17.06
N PRO A 115 -8.56 18.07 -17.07
CA PRO A 115 -9.09 19.01 -16.09
C PRO A 115 -9.05 18.36 -14.69
N ALA A 116 -9.04 19.16 -13.62
CA ALA A 116 -8.84 18.69 -12.25
C ALA A 116 -9.80 17.56 -11.83
N TRP A 117 -11.06 17.60 -12.23
CA TRP A 117 -12.01 16.49 -11.99
C TRP A 117 -11.60 15.20 -12.72
N GLY A 118 -11.07 15.32 -13.93
CA GLY A 118 -10.54 14.19 -14.71
C GLY A 118 -9.31 13.59 -14.07
N VAL A 119 -8.41 14.42 -13.51
CA VAL A 119 -7.27 13.96 -12.69
C VAL A 119 -7.76 13.13 -11.51
N ALA A 120 -8.75 13.62 -10.75
CA ALA A 120 -9.28 12.92 -9.59
C ALA A 120 -9.86 11.53 -9.98
N LEU A 121 -10.62 11.45 -11.08
CA LEU A 121 -11.18 10.19 -11.56
C LEU A 121 -10.07 9.21 -12.00
N VAL A 122 -9.10 9.67 -12.80
CA VAL A 122 -8.01 8.81 -13.29
C VAL A 122 -7.10 8.35 -12.15
N LEU A 123 -6.71 9.24 -11.24
CA LEU A 123 -5.91 8.85 -10.07
C LEU A 123 -6.68 7.90 -9.15
N GLY A 124 -7.99 8.12 -8.96
CA GLY A 124 -8.85 7.19 -8.22
C GLY A 124 -8.90 5.79 -8.86
N LEU A 125 -9.06 5.73 -10.18
CA LEU A 125 -9.05 4.48 -10.93
C LEU A 125 -7.70 3.76 -10.88
N LEU A 126 -6.58 4.50 -10.97
CA LEU A 126 -5.23 3.94 -10.87
C LEU A 126 -4.84 3.53 -9.44
N LEU A 127 -5.37 4.23 -8.43
CA LEU A 127 -5.16 3.89 -7.02
C LEU A 127 -5.95 2.64 -6.61
N LYS A 128 -7.17 2.43 -7.15
CA LYS A 128 -8.05 1.32 -6.76
C LYS A 128 -7.36 -0.05 -6.75
N PRO A 129 -6.65 -0.48 -7.81
CA PRO A 129 -6.01 -1.80 -7.81
C PRO A 129 -4.82 -1.94 -6.83
N LEU A 130 -4.46 -0.89 -6.12
CA LEU A 130 -3.49 -0.92 -5.02
C LEU A 130 -4.17 -1.12 -3.65
N LEU A 131 -5.51 -1.08 -3.61
CA LEU A 131 -6.36 -1.31 -2.43
C LEU A 131 -7.06 -2.66 -2.56
N ALA A 132 -7.42 -3.27 -1.42
CA ALA A 132 -8.14 -4.55 -1.38
C ALA A 132 -9.13 -4.62 -0.19
N TRP A 133 -9.82 -3.54 0.14
CA TRP A 133 -10.72 -3.48 1.29
C TRP A 133 -11.90 -4.44 1.15
N ARG A 134 -12.59 -4.40 0.00
CA ARG A 134 -13.74 -5.29 -0.22
C ARG A 134 -13.35 -6.75 -0.13
N MET A 135 -12.26 -7.15 -0.82
CA MET A 135 -11.78 -8.52 -0.79
C MET A 135 -11.45 -8.97 0.63
N LEU A 136 -10.72 -8.15 1.40
CA LEU A 136 -10.34 -8.44 2.78
C LEU A 136 -11.56 -8.63 3.69
N ARG A 137 -12.53 -7.72 3.60
CA ARG A 137 -13.78 -7.79 4.35
C ARG A 137 -14.56 -9.08 4.02
N ASP A 138 -14.72 -9.37 2.74
CA ASP A 138 -15.52 -10.51 2.28
C ASP A 138 -14.84 -11.84 2.68
N GLU A 139 -13.50 -11.91 2.66
CA GLU A 139 -12.74 -13.07 3.11
C GLU A 139 -12.90 -13.33 4.62
N VAL A 140 -12.82 -12.30 5.45
CA VAL A 140 -12.98 -12.44 6.91
C VAL A 140 -14.43 -12.80 7.28
N LEU A 141 -15.42 -12.18 6.61
CA LEU A 141 -16.83 -12.56 6.79
C LEU A 141 -17.11 -14.00 6.35
N ALA A 142 -16.40 -14.50 5.34
CA ALA A 142 -16.53 -15.90 4.92
C ALA A 142 -15.98 -16.88 5.96
N VAL A 143 -14.97 -16.50 6.78
CA VAL A 143 -14.52 -17.32 7.92
C VAL A 143 -15.62 -17.42 8.97
N GLU A 144 -16.24 -16.31 9.35
CA GLU A 144 -17.34 -16.30 10.33
C GLU A 144 -18.56 -17.10 9.83
N SER A 145 -18.93 -16.94 8.56
CA SER A 145 -20.02 -17.72 7.95
C SER A 145 -19.72 -19.22 7.95
N ALA A 146 -18.46 -19.61 7.69
CA ALA A 146 -18.04 -21.01 7.73
C ALA A 146 -18.02 -21.57 9.17
N LEU A 147 -17.61 -20.78 10.16
CA LEU A 147 -17.70 -21.14 11.58
C LEU A 147 -19.14 -21.41 12.03
N GLY A 148 -20.11 -20.64 11.53
CA GLY A 148 -21.54 -20.87 11.77
C GLY A 148 -22.05 -22.21 11.24
N GLN A 149 -21.34 -22.85 10.31
CA GLN A 149 -21.66 -24.20 9.81
C GLN A 149 -20.97 -25.29 10.64
N SER A 150 -19.67 -25.16 10.87
CA SER A 150 -18.89 -26.05 11.73
C SER A 150 -17.49 -25.49 11.99
N LEU A 151 -16.86 -25.93 13.10
CA LEU A 151 -15.45 -25.59 13.38
C LEU A 151 -14.49 -26.07 12.27
N ALA A 152 -14.76 -27.24 11.69
CA ALA A 152 -13.95 -27.78 10.60
C ALA A 152 -14.02 -26.88 9.33
N ALA A 153 -15.22 -26.38 8.99
CA ALA A 153 -15.42 -25.45 7.88
C ALA A 153 -14.72 -24.11 8.15
N GLY A 154 -14.83 -23.56 9.37
CA GLY A 154 -14.14 -22.35 9.79
C GLY A 154 -12.62 -22.46 9.68
N ARG A 155 -12.03 -23.56 10.19
CA ARG A 155 -10.60 -23.87 10.05
C ARG A 155 -10.17 -23.97 8.59
N ALA A 156 -10.92 -24.69 7.77
CA ALA A 156 -10.64 -24.82 6.35
C ALA A 156 -10.65 -23.47 5.62
N ARG A 157 -11.59 -22.58 5.98
CA ARG A 157 -11.67 -21.24 5.39
C ARG A 157 -10.52 -20.34 5.87
N LEU A 158 -10.20 -20.38 7.19
CA LEU A 158 -9.06 -19.62 7.73
C LEU A 158 -7.72 -20.02 7.11
N ALA A 159 -7.52 -21.30 6.79
CA ALA A 159 -6.29 -21.80 6.16
C ALA A 159 -5.95 -21.14 4.80
N TRP A 160 -6.92 -20.49 4.16
CA TRP A 160 -6.68 -19.69 2.96
C TRP A 160 -6.09 -18.30 3.26
N LEU A 161 -6.26 -17.81 4.49
CA LEU A 161 -5.85 -16.47 4.91
C LEU A 161 -4.51 -16.49 5.65
N VAL A 162 -4.16 -17.60 6.30
CA VAL A 162 -2.97 -17.72 7.16
C VAL A 162 -2.03 -18.81 6.69
N SER A 163 -0.73 -18.63 6.92
CA SER A 163 0.30 -19.62 6.55
C SER A 163 0.59 -20.64 7.67
N ARG A 164 -0.05 -20.48 8.85
CA ARG A 164 0.13 -21.35 10.02
C ARG A 164 -0.83 -22.55 10.01
N ASP A 165 -0.49 -23.61 10.76
CA ASP A 165 -1.39 -24.72 10.98
C ASP A 165 -2.62 -24.28 11.79
N VAL A 166 -3.80 -24.57 11.27
CA VAL A 166 -5.09 -24.19 11.86
C VAL A 166 -5.84 -25.39 12.49
N GLN A 167 -5.29 -26.61 12.39
CA GLN A 167 -6.00 -27.84 12.75
C GLN A 167 -6.29 -27.94 14.24
N GLN A 168 -5.52 -27.31 15.09
CA GLN A 168 -5.67 -27.35 16.55
C GLN A 168 -6.41 -26.14 17.13
N LEU A 169 -6.79 -25.15 16.29
CA LEU A 169 -7.47 -23.95 16.76
C LEU A 169 -8.92 -24.26 17.15
N ASP A 170 -9.35 -23.84 18.32
CA ASP A 170 -10.76 -23.81 18.68
C ASP A 170 -11.49 -22.65 17.99
N GLU A 171 -12.80 -22.53 18.22
CA GLU A 171 -13.63 -21.53 17.57
C GLU A 171 -13.18 -20.09 17.92
N ALA A 172 -12.79 -19.84 19.17
CA ALA A 172 -12.31 -18.54 19.61
C ALA A 172 -10.97 -18.19 18.93
N ALA A 173 -10.04 -19.14 18.88
CA ALA A 173 -8.74 -18.96 18.24
C ALA A 173 -8.85 -18.80 16.71
N VAL A 174 -9.85 -19.40 16.06
CA VAL A 174 -10.14 -19.16 14.62
C VAL A 174 -10.60 -17.72 14.40
N ARG A 175 -11.53 -17.19 15.23
CA ARG A 175 -11.96 -15.80 15.16
C ARG A 175 -10.83 -14.82 15.46
N GLU A 176 -10.05 -15.07 16.51
CA GLU A 176 -8.88 -14.25 16.85
C GLU A 176 -7.89 -14.18 15.69
N SER A 177 -7.58 -15.33 15.08
CA SER A 177 -6.70 -15.39 13.91
C SER A 177 -7.25 -14.63 12.69
N ALA A 178 -8.56 -14.67 12.46
CA ALA A 178 -9.20 -13.92 11.39
C ALA A 178 -9.13 -12.41 11.65
N ILE A 179 -9.31 -11.97 12.92
CA ILE A 179 -9.19 -10.56 13.32
C ILE A 179 -7.74 -10.06 13.21
N GLU A 180 -6.76 -10.86 13.64
CA GLU A 180 -5.33 -10.54 13.47
C GLU A 180 -4.99 -10.33 11.99
N THR A 181 -5.41 -11.27 11.14
CA THR A 181 -5.20 -11.20 9.68
C THR A 181 -5.91 -9.98 9.08
N LEU A 182 -7.13 -9.66 9.56
CA LEU A 182 -7.83 -8.45 9.15
C LEU A 182 -7.02 -7.20 9.51
N ALA A 183 -6.52 -7.11 10.74
CA ALA A 183 -5.78 -5.94 11.22
C ALA A 183 -4.46 -5.73 10.45
N GLU A 184 -3.70 -6.80 10.21
CA GLU A 184 -2.47 -6.81 9.42
C GLU A 184 -2.75 -6.38 7.97
N ASN A 185 -3.65 -7.07 7.29
CA ASN A 185 -3.96 -6.79 5.90
C ASN A 185 -4.72 -5.46 5.69
N LEU A 186 -5.43 -4.95 6.71
CA LEU A 186 -6.00 -3.61 6.69
C LEU A 186 -4.90 -2.54 6.62
N CYS A 187 -3.83 -2.72 7.39
CA CYS A 187 -2.65 -1.87 7.25
C CYS A 187 -2.10 -1.95 5.82
N ASP A 188 -1.79 -3.14 5.36
CA ASP A 188 -1.00 -3.37 4.15
C ASP A 188 -1.76 -3.11 2.85
N SER A 189 -3.07 -3.35 2.85
CA SER A 189 -3.88 -3.29 1.64
C SER A 189 -4.84 -2.10 1.58
N VAL A 190 -4.88 -1.26 2.64
CA VAL A 190 -5.77 -0.08 2.68
C VAL A 190 -5.05 1.12 3.27
N VAL A 191 -4.69 1.07 4.58
CA VAL A 191 -4.21 2.27 5.28
C VAL A 191 -2.87 2.74 4.72
N ALA A 192 -1.92 1.85 4.51
CA ALA A 192 -0.60 2.24 4.05
C ALA A 192 -0.58 2.72 2.59
N PRO A 193 -1.25 2.07 1.61
CA PRO A 193 -1.38 2.65 0.28
C PRO A 193 -2.03 4.03 0.28
N LEU A 194 -3.10 4.26 1.07
CA LEU A 194 -3.75 5.55 1.21
C LEU A 194 -2.83 6.59 1.88
N PHE A 195 -2.12 6.21 2.93
CA PHE A 195 -1.13 7.06 3.61
C PHE A 195 -0.05 7.55 2.64
N TRP A 196 0.56 6.65 1.89
CA TRP A 196 1.60 6.99 0.92
C TRP A 196 1.05 7.76 -0.29
N PHE A 197 -0.22 7.52 -0.68
CA PHE A 197 -0.89 8.33 -1.70
C PHE A 197 -1.10 9.77 -1.23
N VAL A 198 -1.51 9.99 0.02
CA VAL A 198 -1.68 11.35 0.58
C VAL A 198 -0.36 12.11 0.60
N LEU A 199 0.75 11.45 0.94
CA LEU A 199 2.06 12.09 1.06
C LEU A 199 2.77 12.30 -0.28
N LEU A 200 2.72 11.32 -1.18
CA LEU A 200 3.56 11.27 -2.39
C LEU A 200 2.75 11.03 -3.67
N GLY A 201 1.42 11.02 -3.60
CA GLY A 201 0.54 10.71 -4.73
C GLY A 201 0.61 9.24 -5.16
N LEU A 202 0.25 8.99 -6.41
CA LEU A 202 0.25 7.65 -7.00
C LEU A 202 1.62 6.94 -6.92
N PRO A 203 2.77 7.63 -7.14
CA PRO A 203 4.09 7.02 -6.96
C PRO A 203 4.32 6.44 -5.58
N GLY A 204 3.91 7.15 -4.52
CA GLY A 204 4.04 6.69 -3.15
C GLY A 204 3.23 5.42 -2.87
N ALA A 205 1.95 5.41 -3.26
CA ALA A 205 1.09 4.24 -3.12
C ALA A 205 1.62 3.03 -3.91
N ALA A 206 2.09 3.26 -5.14
CA ALA A 206 2.64 2.21 -6.00
C ALA A 206 3.93 1.62 -5.45
N LEU A 207 4.85 2.46 -4.94
CA LEU A 207 6.08 2.01 -4.29
C LEU A 207 5.79 1.18 -3.04
N TYR A 208 4.89 1.65 -2.19
CA TYR A 208 4.48 0.90 -1.01
C TYR A 208 3.94 -0.48 -1.40
N ARG A 209 2.99 -0.52 -2.34
CA ARG A 209 2.40 -1.79 -2.76
C ARG A 209 3.40 -2.74 -3.41
N PHE A 210 4.39 -2.19 -4.13
CA PHE A 210 5.51 -2.97 -4.65
C PHE A 210 6.37 -3.55 -3.53
N ALA A 211 6.75 -2.74 -2.52
CA ALA A 211 7.56 -3.18 -1.40
C ALA A 211 6.89 -4.29 -0.60
N ASN A 212 5.62 -4.11 -0.25
CA ASN A 212 4.80 -5.10 0.44
C ASN A 212 4.66 -6.41 -0.38
N THR A 213 4.46 -6.30 -1.71
CA THR A 213 4.43 -7.49 -2.58
C THR A 213 5.79 -8.19 -2.64
N ALA A 214 6.88 -7.43 -2.63
CA ALA A 214 8.23 -7.99 -2.65
C ALA A 214 8.56 -8.70 -1.32
N ASP A 215 8.15 -8.16 -0.18
CA ASP A 215 8.26 -8.83 1.12
C ASP A 215 7.46 -10.13 1.14
N ALA A 216 6.20 -10.09 0.77
CA ALA A 216 5.34 -11.28 0.69
C ALA A 216 5.91 -12.39 -0.21
N MET A 217 6.74 -12.06 -1.20
CA MET A 217 7.36 -13.03 -2.11
C MET A 217 8.76 -13.45 -1.71
N TRP A 218 9.58 -12.53 -1.19
CA TRP A 218 11.00 -12.75 -0.92
C TRP A 218 11.37 -12.70 0.56
N GLY A 219 10.58 -12.04 1.42
CA GLY A 219 10.91 -11.75 2.83
C GLY A 219 10.96 -12.95 3.78
N TYR A 220 11.11 -14.16 3.29
CA TYR A 220 11.11 -15.37 4.12
C TYR A 220 12.47 -15.65 4.77
N PRO A 221 12.50 -15.90 6.08
CA PRO A 221 13.73 -16.24 6.80
C PRO A 221 14.08 -17.74 6.67
N GLY A 222 14.19 -18.30 5.46
CA GLY A 222 14.49 -19.71 5.28
C GLY A 222 14.15 -20.26 3.90
N MET A 223 13.84 -21.56 3.85
CA MET A 223 13.45 -22.26 2.64
C MET A 223 11.98 -22.02 2.30
N ARG A 224 11.72 -21.56 1.07
CA ARG A 224 10.37 -21.48 0.50
C ARG A 224 10.41 -21.71 -1.01
N GLY A 225 9.49 -22.54 -1.52
CA GLY A 225 9.43 -22.85 -2.95
C GLY A 225 10.73 -23.44 -3.51
N GLY A 226 11.44 -24.26 -2.70
CA GLY A 226 12.72 -24.88 -3.10
C GLY A 226 13.92 -23.92 -3.14
N ARG A 227 13.81 -22.71 -2.55
CA ARG A 227 14.87 -21.70 -2.52
C ARG A 227 15.08 -21.14 -1.12
N TYR A 228 16.32 -20.71 -0.82
CA TYR A 228 16.73 -20.18 0.47
C TYR A 228 16.76 -18.65 0.45
N TRP A 229 15.80 -18.01 1.14
CA TRP A 229 15.54 -16.58 1.07
C TRP A 229 16.20 -15.73 2.16
N GLN A 230 16.82 -16.36 3.15
CA GLN A 230 17.40 -15.69 4.35
C GLN A 230 18.22 -14.43 4.03
N TRP A 231 19.01 -14.46 2.95
CA TRP A 231 19.84 -13.32 2.54
C TRP A 231 19.24 -12.56 1.36
N ALA A 232 18.76 -13.24 0.35
CA ALA A 232 18.16 -12.62 -0.83
C ALA A 232 16.87 -11.83 -0.51
N GLY A 233 16.06 -12.30 0.44
CA GLY A 233 14.82 -11.63 0.84
C GLY A 233 14.98 -10.51 1.87
N LYS A 234 16.13 -10.44 2.53
CA LYS A 234 16.35 -9.56 3.70
C LYS A 234 16.17 -8.06 3.39
N TRP A 235 16.55 -7.62 2.19
CA TRP A 235 16.35 -6.23 1.78
C TRP A 235 14.86 -5.91 1.61
N ALA A 236 14.10 -6.80 0.93
CA ALA A 236 12.66 -6.62 0.71
C ALA A 236 11.91 -6.52 2.05
N ALA A 237 12.20 -7.44 3.00
CA ALA A 237 11.62 -7.41 4.34
C ALA A 237 11.91 -6.09 5.07
N ARG A 238 13.17 -5.61 5.04
CA ARG A 238 13.54 -4.35 5.69
C ARG A 238 12.91 -3.12 5.03
N ALA A 239 12.78 -3.12 3.71
CA ALA A 239 12.14 -2.02 3.00
C ALA A 239 10.64 -1.93 3.36
N ASP A 240 9.96 -3.07 3.44
CA ASP A 240 8.57 -3.13 3.88
C ASP A 240 8.41 -2.70 5.34
N ASP A 241 9.22 -3.22 6.28
CA ASP A 241 9.26 -2.80 7.68
C ASP A 241 9.32 -1.27 7.83
N VAL A 242 10.22 -0.62 7.08
CA VAL A 242 10.41 0.84 7.13
C VAL A 242 9.20 1.58 6.57
N LEU A 243 8.68 1.14 5.42
CA LEU A 243 7.53 1.79 4.78
C LEU A 243 6.22 1.55 5.54
N SER A 244 6.08 0.43 6.23
CA SER A 244 4.92 0.10 7.07
C SER A 244 4.97 0.71 8.46
N TRP A 245 6.13 1.24 8.90
CA TRP A 245 6.33 1.65 10.30
C TRP A 245 5.34 2.71 10.80
N LEU A 246 5.10 3.78 10.05
CA LEU A 246 4.08 4.81 10.37
C LEU A 246 2.66 4.33 10.09
N PRO A 247 2.35 3.75 8.90
CA PRO A 247 1.01 3.23 8.62
C PRO A 247 0.50 2.22 9.64
N ALA A 248 1.34 1.29 10.13
CA ALA A 248 0.93 0.31 11.14
C ALA A 248 0.49 0.97 12.45
N ARG A 249 1.18 2.03 12.90
CA ARG A 249 0.79 2.80 14.09
C ARG A 249 -0.51 3.56 13.88
N LEU A 250 -0.67 4.15 12.70
CA LEU A 250 -1.92 4.81 12.32
C LEU A 250 -3.08 3.81 12.30
N THR A 251 -2.88 2.62 11.73
CA THR A 251 -3.87 1.54 11.72
C THR A 251 -4.26 1.13 13.13
N ALA A 252 -3.28 0.94 14.02
CA ALA A 252 -3.56 0.60 15.42
C ALA A 252 -4.38 1.69 16.13
N LEU A 253 -4.07 2.97 15.91
CA LEU A 253 -4.84 4.08 16.46
C LEU A 253 -6.26 4.14 15.91
N LEU A 254 -6.46 3.91 14.63
CA LEU A 254 -7.78 3.88 13.99
C LEU A 254 -8.63 2.73 14.51
N LEU A 255 -8.06 1.53 14.66
CA LEU A 255 -8.74 0.36 15.23
C LEU A 255 -9.10 0.59 16.69
N TRP A 256 -8.20 1.18 17.48
CA TRP A 256 -8.48 1.53 18.87
C TRP A 256 -9.62 2.56 18.98
N ALA A 257 -9.60 3.62 18.18
CA ALA A 257 -10.67 4.61 18.14
C ALA A 257 -12.02 4.02 17.72
N ALA A 258 -12.03 3.12 16.73
CA ALA A 258 -13.23 2.41 16.30
C ALA A 258 -13.79 1.52 17.41
N ALA A 259 -12.93 0.80 18.14
CA ALA A 259 -13.35 -0.03 19.27
C ALA A 259 -14.01 0.80 20.39
N LEU A 260 -13.48 2.00 20.71
CA LEU A 260 -14.10 2.90 21.68
C LEU A 260 -15.48 3.42 21.25
N GLY A 261 -15.67 3.61 19.94
CA GLY A 261 -16.96 4.00 19.36
C GLY A 261 -18.01 2.88 19.39
N ALA A 262 -17.58 1.61 19.27
CA ALA A 262 -18.47 0.45 19.28
C ALA A 262 -18.98 0.06 20.69
N VAL A 263 -18.31 0.50 21.75
CA VAL A 263 -18.69 0.21 23.15
C VAL A 263 -19.75 1.21 23.69
N ARG A 264 -20.05 2.26 22.92
CA ARG A 264 -21.13 3.24 23.26
C ARG A 264 -22.44 2.87 22.58
#